data_0906f16d55f13aa1398adbd2d7fbd718
#
_entry.id   0906f16d55f13aa1398adbd2d7fbd718
#
_cell.length_a   1.000
_cell.length_b   1.000
_cell.length_c   1.000
_cell.angle_alpha   90.00
_cell.angle_beta   90.00
_cell.angle_gamma   90.00
#
_symmetry.space_group_name_H-M   'P 1'
#
loop_
_entity.id
_entity.type
_entity.pdbx_description
1 polymer ?
#
loop_
_entity_poly.entity_id
_entity_poly.type
_entity_poly.pdbx_seq_one_letter_code
_entity_poly.pdbx_strand_id
1 'polypeptide(L)'
;IKLWRFVVSNSKKLTKKELLEMYDKMLLIRHFDMELSKLYSRGFIHGMTHYSVGEEAANVGAIYPMRKEDLMYSNHRGHGQTIAKGIDINKMMAEILGKATGQCKGRGGSMHLYNLEVNNMGCNGIVGGGHGLSTGAALAQKMNKTGNVVVCCMGESATNEGSFHECLNM
;
A
#
# COMPACT_ATOMS: atom_id res chain seq x y z
N ILE A 1 -7.86 -25.24 12.40
CA ILE A 1 -6.54 -25.91 12.21
C ILE A 1 -6.51 -26.70 10.89
N LYS A 2 -7.59 -27.45 10.52
CA LYS A 2 -7.64 -28.22 9.25
C LYS A 2 -7.68 -27.31 8.01
N LEU A 3 -8.44 -26.21 8.04
CA LEU A 3 -8.56 -25.26 6.93
C LEU A 3 -7.23 -24.56 6.65
N TRP A 4 -6.52 -24.15 7.69
CA TRP A 4 -5.19 -23.55 7.59
C TRP A 4 -4.17 -24.49 6.91
N ARG A 5 -4.13 -25.76 7.31
CA ARG A 5 -3.27 -26.76 6.67
C ARG A 5 -3.60 -26.97 5.20
N PHE A 6 -4.88 -26.97 4.83
CA PHE A 6 -5.30 -27.13 3.43
C PHE A 6 -4.86 -25.93 2.58
N VAL A 7 -5.03 -24.70 3.06
CA VAL A 7 -4.61 -23.48 2.36
C VAL A 7 -3.09 -23.45 2.19
N VAL A 8 -2.31 -23.78 3.22
CA VAL A 8 -0.85 -23.75 3.16
C VAL A 8 -0.30 -24.89 2.28
N SER A 9 -0.93 -26.08 2.27
CA SER A 9 -0.47 -27.20 1.45
C SER A 9 -0.64 -27.02 -0.06
N ASN A 10 -1.59 -26.17 -0.46
CA ASN A 10 -1.88 -25.87 -1.88
C ASN A 10 -1.25 -24.55 -2.37
N SER A 11 -0.49 -23.85 -1.52
CA SER A 11 0.18 -22.62 -1.94
C SER A 11 1.34 -22.94 -2.90
N LYS A 12 1.41 -22.19 -4.01
CA LYS A 12 2.55 -22.24 -4.92
C LYS A 12 3.83 -21.92 -4.15
N LYS A 13 4.82 -22.78 -4.20
CA LYS A 13 6.14 -22.48 -3.65
C LYS A 13 6.79 -21.36 -4.47
N LEU A 14 7.25 -20.32 -3.80
CA LEU A 14 8.01 -19.25 -4.42
C LEU A 14 9.36 -19.78 -4.91
N THR A 15 9.76 -19.35 -6.08
CA THR A 15 11.11 -19.62 -6.62
C THR A 15 12.14 -18.77 -5.90
N LYS A 16 13.41 -19.16 -5.98
CA LYS A 16 14.53 -18.37 -5.45
C LYS A 16 14.54 -16.95 -6.03
N LYS A 17 14.20 -16.78 -7.31
CA LYS A 17 14.13 -15.49 -7.98
C LYS A 17 13.04 -14.61 -7.35
N GLU A 18 11.82 -15.14 -7.20
CA GLU A 18 10.71 -14.42 -6.56
C GLU A 18 11.05 -14.01 -5.11
N LEU A 19 11.70 -14.90 -4.36
CA LEU A 19 12.15 -14.57 -2.99
C LEU A 19 13.19 -13.45 -2.95
N LEU A 20 14.12 -13.42 -3.89
CA LEU A 20 15.12 -12.35 -4.01
C LEU A 20 14.47 -11.02 -4.43
N GLU A 21 13.51 -11.05 -5.35
CA GLU A 21 12.76 -9.86 -5.75
C GLU A 21 11.93 -9.28 -4.58
N MET A 22 11.30 -10.13 -3.78
CA MET A 22 10.60 -9.71 -2.57
C MET A 22 11.56 -9.11 -1.54
N TYR A 23 12.71 -9.73 -1.33
CA TYR A 23 13.74 -9.23 -0.40
C TYR A 23 14.31 -7.88 -0.84
N ASP A 24 14.59 -7.71 -2.13
CA ASP A 24 15.04 -6.45 -2.70
C ASP A 24 14.02 -5.32 -2.46
N LYS A 25 12.74 -5.60 -2.68
CA LYS A 25 11.66 -4.65 -2.35
C LYS A 25 11.61 -4.31 -0.86
N MET A 26 11.80 -5.28 0.02
CA MET A 26 11.85 -5.03 1.47
C MET A 26 13.03 -4.11 1.84
N LEU A 27 14.20 -4.34 1.26
CA LEU A 27 15.37 -3.47 1.45
C LEU A 27 15.11 -2.05 0.92
N LEU A 28 14.49 -1.94 -0.26
CA LEU A 28 14.14 -0.66 -0.85
C LEU A 28 13.19 0.14 0.06
N ILE A 29 12.16 -0.48 0.60
CA ILE A 29 11.22 0.14 1.55
C ILE A 29 11.98 0.63 2.79
N ARG A 30 12.83 -0.22 3.38
CA ARG A 30 13.63 0.11 4.55
C ARG A 30 14.52 1.31 4.30
N HIS A 31 15.29 1.29 3.22
CA HIS A 31 16.24 2.36 2.88
C HIS A 31 15.52 3.66 2.54
N PHE A 32 14.42 3.60 1.80
CA PHE A 32 13.62 4.77 1.47
C PHE A 32 13.14 5.49 2.74
N ASP A 33 12.51 4.77 3.65
CA ASP A 33 11.98 5.37 4.88
C ASP A 33 13.08 5.83 5.86
N MET A 34 14.21 5.14 5.90
CA MET A 34 15.36 5.59 6.70
C MET A 34 15.95 6.91 6.16
N GLU A 35 16.08 7.05 4.84
CA GLU A 35 16.52 8.32 4.24
C GLU A 35 15.48 9.42 4.45
N LEU A 36 14.20 9.09 4.30
CA LEU A 36 13.11 10.01 4.56
C LEU A 36 13.14 10.54 6.01
N SER A 37 13.42 9.67 6.97
CA SER A 37 13.56 10.04 8.40
C SER A 37 14.72 11.02 8.61
N LYS A 38 15.86 10.84 7.93
CA LYS A 38 16.99 11.79 7.98
C LYS A 38 16.60 13.14 7.39
N LEU A 39 15.90 13.15 6.25
CA LEU A 39 15.45 14.38 5.62
C LEU A 39 14.43 15.13 6.50
N TYR A 40 13.52 14.39 7.13
CA TYR A 40 12.57 14.94 8.10
C TYR A 40 13.28 15.61 9.29
N SER A 41 14.26 14.92 9.90
CA SER A 41 15.03 15.44 11.03
C SER A 41 15.85 16.69 10.67
N ARG A 42 16.19 16.87 9.40
CA ARG A 42 16.91 18.04 8.87
C ARG A 42 15.95 19.17 8.45
N GLY A 43 14.64 19.01 8.62
CA GLY A 43 13.65 20.05 8.31
C GLY A 43 13.30 20.20 6.80
N PHE A 44 13.68 19.25 5.95
CA PHE A 44 13.34 19.30 4.52
C PHE A 44 11.90 18.90 4.21
N ILE A 45 11.24 18.23 5.15
CA ILE A 45 9.88 17.73 4.97
C ILE A 45 8.97 18.47 5.94
N HIS A 46 7.91 19.07 5.40
CA HIS A 46 6.90 19.76 6.18
C HIS A 46 5.67 18.87 6.39
N GLY A 47 5.09 18.97 7.58
CA GLY A 47 3.90 18.19 7.95
C GLY A 47 4.23 16.83 8.56
N MET A 48 3.22 15.99 8.67
CA MET A 48 3.33 14.67 9.30
C MET A 48 3.86 13.63 8.31
N THR A 49 4.80 12.82 8.79
CA THR A 49 5.37 11.69 8.02
C THR A 49 5.22 10.41 8.81
N HIS A 50 4.70 9.37 8.19
CA HIS A 50 4.50 8.06 8.78
C HIS A 50 5.28 7.00 8.01
N TYR A 51 6.11 6.25 8.71
CA TYR A 51 7.03 5.27 8.13
C TYR A 51 6.45 3.86 8.17
N SER A 52 6.90 3.03 7.24
CA SER A 52 6.61 1.59 7.16
C SER A 52 7.76 0.73 7.68
N VAL A 53 8.75 1.33 8.35
CA VAL A 53 9.89 0.61 8.94
C VAL A 53 9.39 -0.40 9.96
N GLY A 54 9.75 -1.68 9.77
CA GLY A 54 9.28 -2.80 10.56
C GLY A 54 8.12 -3.58 9.91
N GLU A 55 7.47 -3.02 8.91
CA GLU A 55 6.32 -3.61 8.20
C GLU A 55 6.69 -4.16 6.80
N GLU A 56 7.96 -4.17 6.41
CA GLU A 56 8.40 -4.46 5.05
C GLU A 56 7.90 -5.82 4.54
N ALA A 57 7.99 -6.85 5.39
CA ALA A 57 7.56 -8.20 5.02
C ALA A 57 6.05 -8.28 4.82
N ALA A 58 5.26 -7.61 5.66
CA ALA A 58 3.81 -7.55 5.53
C ALA A 58 3.41 -6.80 4.25
N ASN A 59 4.04 -5.65 4.01
CA ASN A 59 3.77 -4.83 2.83
C ASN A 59 4.10 -5.58 1.53
N VAL A 60 5.29 -6.16 1.43
CA VAL A 60 5.69 -6.91 0.24
C VAL A 60 4.89 -8.19 0.10
N GLY A 61 4.67 -8.93 1.19
CA GLY A 61 3.93 -10.20 1.17
C GLY A 61 2.47 -10.03 0.73
N ALA A 62 1.82 -8.93 1.10
CA ALA A 62 0.44 -8.63 0.71
C ALA A 62 0.34 -8.15 -0.76
N ILE A 63 1.29 -7.37 -1.23
CA ILE A 63 1.20 -6.69 -2.53
C ILE A 63 1.89 -7.45 -3.66
N TYR A 64 2.95 -8.20 -3.39
CA TYR A 64 3.71 -8.94 -4.41
C TYR A 64 2.85 -9.89 -5.26
N PRO A 65 1.86 -10.63 -4.71
CA PRO A 65 1.02 -11.52 -5.51
C PRO A 65 -0.03 -10.79 -6.35
N MET A 66 -0.22 -9.49 -6.18
CA MET A 66 -1.18 -8.72 -6.96
C MET A 66 -0.74 -8.59 -8.41
N ARG A 67 -1.69 -8.65 -9.32
CA ARG A 67 -1.47 -8.32 -10.73
C ARG A 67 -1.38 -6.80 -10.90
N LYS A 68 -0.89 -6.36 -12.05
CA LYS A 68 -0.81 -4.93 -12.36
C LYS A 68 -2.21 -4.28 -12.35
N GLU A 69 -3.21 -5.00 -12.85
CA GLU A 69 -4.61 -4.56 -12.98
C GLU A 69 -5.38 -4.52 -11.66
N ASP A 70 -4.90 -5.23 -10.64
CA ASP A 70 -5.54 -5.24 -9.33
C ASP A 70 -5.35 -3.89 -8.62
N LEU A 71 -6.37 -3.42 -7.93
CA LEU A 71 -6.41 -2.12 -7.30
C LEU A 71 -5.96 -2.21 -5.84
N MET A 72 -5.30 -1.16 -5.36
CA MET A 72 -4.85 -1.07 -3.98
C MET A 72 -5.30 0.24 -3.35
N TYR A 73 -5.83 0.16 -2.14
CA TYR A 73 -5.99 1.28 -1.20
C TYR A 73 -5.13 1.06 0.02
N SER A 74 -4.54 2.13 0.55
CA SER A 74 -3.67 2.07 1.72
C SER A 74 -4.08 3.06 2.79
N ASN A 75 -3.49 2.89 3.97
CA ASN A 75 -3.63 3.80 5.12
C ASN A 75 -2.53 4.88 5.11
N HIS A 76 -2.42 5.63 6.21
CA HIS A 76 -1.41 6.67 6.40
C HIS A 76 0.05 6.17 6.49
N ARG A 77 0.30 4.86 6.64
CA ARG A 77 1.62 4.21 6.56
C ARG A 77 1.83 3.51 5.21
N GLY A 78 1.37 4.16 4.15
CA GLY A 78 1.28 3.59 2.81
C GLY A 78 2.59 3.49 2.02
N HIS A 79 3.73 3.92 2.56
CA HIS A 79 5.00 3.92 1.82
C HIS A 79 5.38 2.53 1.31
N GLY A 80 5.37 1.54 2.22
CA GLY A 80 5.76 0.17 1.89
C GLY A 80 4.87 -0.47 0.83
N GLN A 81 3.53 -0.35 0.97
CA GLN A 81 2.59 -0.90 -0.01
C GLN A 81 2.74 -0.20 -1.37
N THR A 82 2.92 1.12 -1.37
CA THR A 82 3.07 1.91 -2.59
C THR A 82 4.35 1.53 -3.35
N ILE A 83 5.47 1.37 -2.65
CA ILE A 83 6.74 0.89 -3.22
C ILE A 83 6.60 -0.55 -3.72
N ALA A 84 5.98 -1.43 -2.94
CA ALA A 84 5.75 -2.82 -3.33
C ALA A 84 4.89 -2.93 -4.59
N LYS A 85 3.90 -2.03 -4.78
CA LYS A 85 3.04 -1.95 -5.96
C LYS A 85 3.78 -1.44 -7.21
N GLY A 86 4.97 -0.85 -7.05
CA GLY A 86 5.85 -0.49 -8.16
C GLY A 86 5.84 0.98 -8.58
N ILE A 87 5.62 1.88 -7.62
CA ILE A 87 5.72 3.32 -7.89
C ILE A 87 7.15 3.74 -8.22
N ASP A 88 7.31 4.81 -8.98
CA ASP A 88 8.60 5.50 -9.14
C ASP A 88 9.00 6.18 -7.82
N ILE A 89 10.06 5.66 -7.20
CA ILE A 89 10.55 6.14 -5.89
C ILE A 89 11.06 7.59 -5.95
N ASN A 90 11.56 8.05 -7.10
CA ASN A 90 12.01 9.44 -7.25
C ASN A 90 10.82 10.39 -7.25
N LYS A 91 9.74 10.04 -7.97
CA LYS A 91 8.48 10.80 -7.93
C LYS A 91 7.84 10.76 -6.55
N MET A 92 7.92 9.62 -5.85
CA MET A 92 7.42 9.49 -4.49
C MET A 92 8.21 10.36 -3.51
N MET A 93 9.54 10.36 -3.58
CA MET A 93 10.39 11.23 -2.76
C MET A 93 10.11 12.71 -3.06
N ALA A 94 10.00 13.07 -4.34
CA ALA A 94 9.67 14.43 -4.75
C ALA A 94 8.31 14.87 -4.20
N GLU A 95 7.32 13.97 -4.15
CA GLU A 95 6.00 14.23 -3.57
C GLU A 95 6.08 14.58 -2.09
N ILE A 96 6.80 13.76 -1.32
CA ILE A 96 6.93 13.95 0.13
C ILE A 96 7.72 15.22 0.46
N LEU A 97 8.66 15.60 -0.43
CA LEU A 97 9.39 16.87 -0.35
C LEU A 97 8.58 18.09 -0.86
N GLY A 98 7.31 17.91 -1.21
CA GLY A 98 6.44 18.98 -1.69
C GLY A 98 6.80 19.55 -3.07
N LYS A 99 7.47 18.76 -3.92
CA LYS A 99 7.90 19.21 -5.26
C LYS A 99 6.83 18.98 -6.32
N ALA A 100 6.72 19.90 -7.26
CA ALA A 100 5.78 19.81 -8.39
C ALA A 100 6.03 18.59 -9.30
N THR A 101 7.23 18.02 -9.26
CA THR A 101 7.59 16.78 -9.98
C THR A 101 7.12 15.50 -9.28
N GLY A 102 6.56 15.62 -8.06
CA GLY A 102 5.93 14.51 -7.36
C GLY A 102 4.68 14.02 -8.08
N GLN A 103 4.28 12.79 -7.82
CA GLN A 103 3.15 12.13 -8.48
C GLN A 103 1.79 12.81 -8.22
N CYS A 104 1.64 13.46 -7.06
CA CYS A 104 0.47 14.29 -6.69
C CYS A 104 0.79 15.80 -6.78
N LYS A 105 1.85 16.15 -7.51
CA LYS A 105 2.34 17.54 -7.69
C LYS A 105 2.72 18.22 -6.37
N GLY A 106 3.21 17.44 -5.40
CA GLY A 106 3.63 17.92 -4.08
C GLY A 106 2.47 18.28 -3.14
N ARG A 107 1.25 17.82 -3.42
CA ARG A 107 0.04 18.18 -2.64
C ARG A 107 -0.39 17.07 -1.66
N GLY A 108 0.01 15.84 -1.90
CA GLY A 108 -0.39 14.68 -1.09
C GLY A 108 0.53 14.43 0.11
N GLY A 109 1.82 14.67 -0.06
CA GLY A 109 2.81 14.36 0.96
C GLY A 109 2.85 12.87 1.32
N SER A 110 3.28 12.56 2.56
CA SER A 110 3.49 11.19 3.04
C SER A 110 2.20 10.34 3.08
N MET A 111 1.07 10.92 3.44
CA MET A 111 -0.15 10.17 3.77
C MET A 111 -1.18 10.08 2.63
N HIS A 112 -0.97 10.76 1.51
CA HIS A 112 -1.93 10.83 0.42
C HIS A 112 -1.30 10.50 -0.94
N LEU A 113 -0.43 9.49 -0.94
CA LEU A 113 0.20 8.98 -2.15
C LEU A 113 -0.81 8.22 -2.99
N TYR A 114 -0.90 8.55 -4.27
CA TYR A 114 -1.64 7.75 -5.25
C TYR A 114 -0.87 7.68 -6.56
N ASN A 115 -1.09 6.62 -7.34
CA ASN A 115 -0.58 6.51 -8.70
C ASN A 115 -1.44 5.54 -9.51
N LEU A 116 -2.21 6.09 -10.44
CA LEU A 116 -3.13 5.31 -11.27
C LEU A 116 -2.41 4.43 -12.30
N GLU A 117 -1.17 4.74 -12.68
CA GLU A 117 -0.38 3.92 -13.61
C GLU A 117 -0.06 2.52 -13.06
N VAL A 118 -0.03 2.40 -11.72
CA VAL A 118 0.16 1.13 -11.00
C VAL A 118 -1.08 0.71 -10.21
N ASN A 119 -2.24 1.32 -10.46
CA ASN A 119 -3.49 1.06 -9.75
C ASN A 119 -3.39 1.19 -8.21
N ASN A 120 -2.53 2.08 -7.74
CA ASN A 120 -2.57 2.58 -6.38
C ASN A 120 -3.60 3.72 -6.31
N MET A 121 -4.77 3.42 -5.77
CA MET A 121 -5.93 4.32 -5.74
C MET A 121 -5.84 5.37 -4.64
N GLY A 122 -4.90 5.24 -3.74
CA GLY A 122 -4.54 6.23 -2.75
C GLY A 122 -4.26 5.72 -1.36
N CYS A 123 -3.55 6.56 -0.60
CA CYS A 123 -3.36 6.43 0.84
C CYS A 123 -4.29 7.41 1.55
N ASN A 124 -4.78 7.04 2.74
CA ASN A 124 -5.72 7.87 3.48
C ASN A 124 -5.23 8.11 4.92
N GLY A 125 -5.19 9.37 5.33
CA GLY A 125 -4.87 9.76 6.70
C GLY A 125 -5.96 9.45 7.73
N ILE A 126 -7.20 9.20 7.27
CA ILE A 126 -8.33 8.86 8.13
C ILE A 126 -8.29 7.36 8.40
N VAL A 127 -8.22 6.95 9.67
CA VAL A 127 -8.31 5.54 10.06
C VAL A 127 -9.66 4.99 9.60
N GLY A 128 -9.67 3.81 8.98
CA GLY A 128 -10.89 3.21 8.40
C GLY A 128 -11.40 3.87 7.11
N GLY A 129 -10.89 5.04 6.72
CA GLY A 129 -11.39 5.77 5.55
C GLY A 129 -11.23 5.07 4.20
N GLY A 130 -10.40 4.02 4.14
CA GLY A 130 -10.24 3.17 2.96
C GLY A 130 -11.37 2.14 2.76
N HIS A 131 -12.15 1.80 3.78
CA HIS A 131 -13.14 0.71 3.74
C HIS A 131 -14.20 0.94 2.66
N GLY A 132 -14.90 2.08 2.73
CA GLY A 132 -15.94 2.41 1.76
C GLY A 132 -15.40 2.61 0.34
N LEU A 133 -14.23 3.26 0.21
CA LEU A 133 -13.59 3.47 -1.09
C LEU A 133 -13.21 2.16 -1.77
N SER A 134 -12.59 1.25 -1.03
CA SER A 134 -12.19 -0.06 -1.56
C SER A 134 -13.38 -0.96 -1.88
N THR A 135 -14.43 -0.92 -1.04
CA THR A 135 -15.68 -1.66 -1.28
C THR A 135 -16.38 -1.15 -2.54
N GLY A 136 -16.49 0.17 -2.71
CA GLY A 136 -17.05 0.74 -3.92
C GLY A 136 -16.24 0.38 -5.18
N ALA A 137 -14.90 0.41 -5.09
CA ALA A 137 -14.05 -0.03 -6.18
C ALA A 137 -14.22 -1.52 -6.50
N ALA A 138 -14.33 -2.38 -5.48
CA ALA A 138 -14.57 -3.81 -5.65
C ALA A 138 -15.92 -4.09 -6.30
N LEU A 139 -16.96 -3.36 -5.90
CA LEU A 139 -18.28 -3.43 -6.53
C LEU A 139 -18.21 -3.05 -8.01
N ALA A 140 -17.49 -1.96 -8.34
CA ALA A 140 -17.29 -1.55 -9.73
C ALA A 140 -16.58 -2.63 -10.55
N GLN A 141 -15.51 -3.26 -10.02
CA GLN A 141 -14.84 -4.37 -10.68
C GLN A 141 -15.78 -5.56 -10.92
N LYS A 142 -16.60 -5.89 -9.92
CA LYS A 142 -17.60 -6.96 -10.02
C LYS A 142 -18.67 -6.65 -11.10
N MET A 143 -19.21 -5.43 -11.11
CA MET A 143 -20.21 -5.00 -12.10
C MET A 143 -19.67 -5.01 -13.52
N ASN A 144 -18.43 -4.55 -13.69
CA ASN A 144 -17.72 -4.53 -14.97
C ASN A 144 -17.17 -5.91 -15.39
N LYS A 145 -17.27 -6.92 -14.53
CA LYS A 145 -16.79 -8.30 -14.77
C LYS A 145 -15.30 -8.37 -15.16
N THR A 146 -14.48 -7.50 -14.59
CA THR A 146 -13.04 -7.42 -14.92
C THR A 146 -12.24 -8.59 -14.37
N GLY A 147 -12.69 -9.22 -13.29
CA GLY A 147 -11.95 -10.23 -12.54
C GLY A 147 -10.77 -9.66 -11.72
N ASN A 148 -10.67 -8.33 -11.61
CA ASN A 148 -9.65 -7.68 -10.79
C ASN A 148 -9.98 -7.76 -9.30
N VAL A 149 -8.94 -7.85 -8.48
CA VAL A 149 -9.04 -7.82 -7.02
C VAL A 149 -8.77 -6.41 -6.52
N VAL A 150 -9.42 -6.04 -5.42
CA VAL A 150 -9.14 -4.80 -4.70
C VAL A 150 -8.61 -5.16 -3.32
N VAL A 151 -7.38 -4.69 -3.02
CA VAL A 151 -6.75 -4.87 -1.71
C VAL A 151 -6.85 -3.58 -0.93
N CYS A 152 -7.39 -3.65 0.28
CA CYS A 152 -7.44 -2.55 1.24
C CYS A 152 -6.49 -2.84 2.40
N CYS A 153 -5.41 -2.07 2.52
CA CYS A 153 -4.48 -2.18 3.63
C CYS A 153 -4.96 -1.31 4.80
N MET A 154 -5.07 -1.89 5.97
CA MET A 154 -5.53 -1.20 7.17
C MET A 154 -4.79 -1.68 8.41
N GLY A 155 -4.76 -0.87 9.47
CA GLY A 155 -4.32 -1.29 10.79
C GLY A 155 -5.42 -2.06 11.53
N GLU A 156 -5.04 -2.83 12.55
CA GLU A 156 -5.97 -3.64 13.34
C GLU A 156 -7.04 -2.80 14.03
N SER A 157 -6.69 -1.59 14.47
CA SER A 157 -7.64 -0.69 15.13
C SER A 157 -8.79 -0.27 14.21
N ALA A 158 -8.54 -0.16 12.91
CA ALA A 158 -9.56 0.19 11.92
C ALA A 158 -10.69 -0.86 11.82
N THR A 159 -10.40 -2.11 12.20
CA THR A 159 -11.42 -3.18 12.19
C THR A 159 -12.47 -3.04 13.31
N ASN A 160 -12.22 -2.17 14.28
CA ASN A 160 -13.18 -1.86 15.35
C ASN A 160 -14.19 -0.77 14.96
N GLU A 161 -14.02 -0.14 13.79
CA GLU A 161 -14.96 0.84 13.31
C GLU A 161 -16.21 0.19 12.71
N GLY A 162 -17.37 0.81 12.92
CA GLY A 162 -18.65 0.35 12.32
C GLY A 162 -18.56 0.22 10.81
N SER A 163 -17.87 1.16 10.15
CA SER A 163 -17.66 1.17 8.70
C SER A 163 -17.00 -0.10 8.15
N PHE A 164 -16.13 -0.76 8.92
CA PHE A 164 -15.53 -2.04 8.53
C PHE A 164 -16.60 -3.13 8.37
N HIS A 165 -17.46 -3.28 9.39
CA HIS A 165 -18.50 -4.28 9.40
C HIS A 165 -19.61 -3.98 8.37
N GLU A 166 -19.95 -2.71 8.19
CA GLU A 166 -20.92 -2.25 7.20
C GLU A 166 -20.45 -2.56 5.78
N CYS A 167 -19.18 -2.25 5.47
CA CYS A 167 -18.59 -2.54 4.16
C CYS A 167 -18.48 -4.05 3.87
N LEU A 168 -18.21 -4.87 4.87
CA LEU A 168 -18.20 -6.33 4.70
C LEU A 168 -19.59 -6.90 4.46
N ASN A 169 -20.64 -6.22 4.90
CA ASN A 169 -22.03 -6.64 4.72
C ASN A 169 -22.64 -6.20 3.37
N MET A 170 -22.02 -5.27 2.67
CA MET A 170 -22.41 -4.83 1.33
C MET A 170 -22.07 -5.86 0.25
#